data_ef631ed619c199a5d5defa1936c2d809
#
_entry.id   ef631ed619c199a5d5defa1936c2d809
#
_cell.length_a   1.000
_cell.length_b   1.000
_cell.length_c   1.000
_cell.angle_alpha   90.00
_cell.angle_beta   90.00
_cell.angle_gamma   90.00
#
_symmetry.space_group_name_H-M   'P 1'
#
loop_
_entity.id
_entity.type
_entity.pdbx_description
1 polymer ?
#
loop_
_entity_poly.entity_id
_entity_poly.type
_entity_poly.pdbx_seq_one_letter_code
_entity_poly.pdbx_strand_id
1 'polypeptide(L)'
;AASENVEVRFYDPVDLLRPWKLNYRLHDKYLIADGERYILGGRNTSDLFLGSYQEKRNIDRDVLVVSNGSENSSVRQLTAYFESVWSQPENRTIKGRASEKTGALHERYESLRENCPAAFADADWEEMTMPVARVSLLHNSPRAENKSPELWDTLCRLMEQGDDVLLQTPYLICNRAMYGDLAHLAGERQVRILTNAVETGANPSGCA
;
A
#
# COMPACT_ATOMS: atom_id res chain seq x y z
N ALA A 1 -3.35 20.15 -3.47
CA ALA A 1 -3.68 20.76 -4.79
C ALA A 1 -3.82 22.30 -4.75
N ALA A 2 -3.66 22.94 -3.58
CA ALA A 2 -3.61 24.40 -3.46
C ALA A 2 -2.18 24.98 -3.57
N SER A 3 -1.17 24.12 -3.52
CA SER A 3 0.24 24.48 -3.70
C SER A 3 0.67 24.21 -5.14
N GLU A 4 1.53 25.04 -5.69
CA GLU A 4 2.12 24.89 -7.02
C GLU A 4 2.95 23.62 -7.16
N ASN A 5 3.50 23.15 -6.04
CA ASN A 5 4.35 21.94 -6.01
C ASN A 5 3.55 20.64 -5.73
N VAL A 6 2.20 20.70 -5.71
CA VAL A 6 1.37 19.54 -5.42
C VAL A 6 0.36 19.31 -6.54
N GLU A 7 0.53 18.22 -7.28
CA GLU A 7 -0.48 17.72 -8.20
C GLU A 7 -1.24 16.56 -7.56
N VAL A 8 -2.55 16.58 -7.69
CA VAL A 8 -3.45 15.53 -7.19
C VAL A 8 -4.34 15.05 -8.31
N ARG A 9 -4.47 13.73 -8.45
CA ARG A 9 -5.41 13.09 -9.37
C ARG A 9 -6.36 12.17 -8.62
N PHE A 10 -7.62 12.15 -9.01
CA PHE A 10 -8.56 11.09 -8.63
C PHE A 10 -8.39 9.92 -9.59
N TYR A 11 -8.16 8.73 -9.05
CA TYR A 11 -8.13 7.49 -9.79
C TYR A 11 -9.55 7.09 -10.16
N ASP A 12 -9.80 6.85 -11.46
CA ASP A 12 -11.05 6.37 -12.06
C ASP A 12 -12.31 6.89 -11.31
N PRO A 13 -12.57 8.21 -11.29
CA PRO A 13 -13.71 8.77 -10.58
C PRO A 13 -15.02 8.25 -11.15
N VAL A 14 -16.05 8.21 -10.31
CA VAL A 14 -17.37 7.68 -10.65
C VAL A 14 -17.87 8.25 -11.97
N ASP A 15 -18.17 7.35 -12.90
CA ASP A 15 -18.85 7.63 -14.16
C ASP A 15 -20.23 6.97 -14.14
N LEU A 16 -21.27 7.80 -14.09
CA LEU A 16 -22.67 7.31 -14.05
C LEU A 16 -23.08 6.53 -15.29
N LEU A 17 -22.36 6.70 -16.40
CA LEU A 17 -22.57 5.94 -17.63
C LEU A 17 -21.89 4.55 -17.58
N ARG A 18 -21.02 4.32 -16.60
CA ARG A 18 -20.27 3.07 -16.42
C ARG A 18 -20.40 2.55 -14.98
N PRO A 19 -21.62 2.23 -14.52
CA PRO A 19 -21.87 1.84 -13.12
C PRO A 19 -21.12 0.56 -12.68
N TRP A 20 -20.73 -0.30 -13.61
CA TRP A 20 -19.92 -1.49 -13.32
C TRP A 20 -18.49 -1.17 -12.86
N LYS A 21 -17.99 0.05 -13.09
CA LYS A 21 -16.67 0.52 -12.61
C LYS A 21 -16.70 1.01 -11.15
N LEU A 22 -17.83 1.08 -10.49
CA LEU A 22 -17.97 1.55 -9.11
C LEU A 22 -17.09 0.79 -8.10
N ASN A 23 -16.72 -0.46 -8.43
CA ASN A 23 -15.86 -1.29 -7.59
C ASN A 23 -14.37 -1.20 -7.93
N TYR A 24 -13.99 -0.43 -8.96
CA TYR A 24 -12.60 -0.22 -9.31
C TYR A 24 -11.99 0.81 -8.36
N ARG A 25 -11.13 0.33 -7.45
CA ARG A 25 -10.56 1.16 -6.39
C ARG A 25 -9.07 0.94 -6.30
N LEU A 26 -8.34 2.03 -6.21
CA LEU A 26 -6.93 2.01 -5.82
C LEU A 26 -6.84 1.67 -4.32
N HIS A 27 -6.02 0.68 -3.98
CA HIS A 27 -5.81 0.28 -2.60
C HIS A 27 -4.33 0.24 -2.20
N ASP A 28 -3.42 0.54 -3.11
CA ASP A 28 -1.99 0.59 -2.86
C ASP A 28 -1.62 1.75 -1.95
N LYS A 29 -0.66 1.52 -1.05
CA LYS A 29 -0.14 2.52 -0.14
C LYS A 29 1.38 2.43 -0.14
N TYR A 30 1.99 3.43 -0.72
CA TYR A 30 3.44 3.60 -0.73
C TYR A 30 3.81 5.07 -0.88
N LEU A 31 5.04 5.37 -0.52
CA LEU A 31 5.68 6.66 -0.73
C LEU A 31 7.01 6.40 -1.43
N ILE A 32 7.29 7.15 -2.49
CA ILE A 32 8.58 7.13 -3.18
C ILE A 32 9.20 8.52 -3.00
N ALA A 33 10.47 8.57 -2.61
CA ALA A 33 11.24 9.80 -2.49
C ALA A 33 12.43 9.76 -3.45
N ASP A 34 12.55 10.80 -4.27
CA ASP A 34 13.65 11.09 -5.20
C ASP A 34 13.98 9.97 -6.21
N GLY A 35 13.13 8.92 -6.31
CA GLY A 35 13.42 7.73 -7.09
C GLY A 35 14.58 6.90 -6.52
N GLU A 36 14.94 7.13 -5.26
CA GLU A 36 16.03 6.45 -4.56
C GLU A 36 15.54 5.54 -3.43
N ARG A 37 14.39 5.83 -2.86
CA ARG A 37 13.85 5.07 -1.73
C ARG A 37 12.34 5.01 -1.74
N TYR A 38 11.78 3.99 -1.11
CA TYR A 38 10.34 3.91 -0.89
C TYR A 38 9.99 3.26 0.44
N ILE A 39 8.78 3.57 0.91
CA ILE A 39 8.09 2.83 1.96
C ILE A 39 6.84 2.22 1.34
N LEU A 40 6.65 0.92 1.53
CA LEU A 40 5.50 0.16 1.03
C LEU A 40 4.88 -0.63 2.18
N GLY A 41 3.57 -0.54 2.33
CA GLY A 41 2.86 -1.27 3.39
C GLY A 41 1.34 -1.21 3.27
N GLY A 42 0.66 -1.54 4.37
CA GLY A 42 -0.80 -1.57 4.45
C GLY A 42 -1.44 -0.26 4.94
N ARG A 43 -0.66 0.68 5.46
CA ARG A 43 -1.15 1.85 6.21
C ARG A 43 -1.84 2.87 5.32
N ASN A 44 -3.07 3.23 5.69
CA ASN A 44 -3.70 4.43 5.16
C ASN A 44 -3.11 5.69 5.82
N THR A 45 -3.15 6.81 5.11
CA THR A 45 -2.73 8.12 5.63
C THR A 45 -3.82 8.66 6.54
N SER A 46 -3.91 8.16 7.76
CA SER A 46 -4.84 8.61 8.78
C SER A 46 -4.29 8.37 10.18
N ASP A 47 -4.84 9.08 11.18
CA ASP A 47 -4.40 8.99 12.59
C ASP A 47 -4.49 7.56 13.17
N LEU A 48 -5.42 6.76 12.66
CA LEU A 48 -5.59 5.36 13.08
C LEU A 48 -4.37 4.48 12.78
N PHE A 49 -3.60 4.84 11.73
CA PHE A 49 -2.45 4.08 11.25
C PHE A 49 -1.11 4.78 11.52
N LEU A 50 -1.06 6.11 11.40
CA LEU A 50 0.19 6.87 11.44
C LEU A 50 0.35 7.68 12.72
N GLY A 51 -0.75 7.90 13.46
CA GLY A 51 -0.75 8.76 14.64
C GLY A 51 -0.64 8.00 15.95
N SER A 52 -0.05 8.66 16.94
CA SER A 52 -0.15 8.26 18.34
C SER A 52 -1.30 8.99 19.09
N TYR A 53 -2.15 9.68 18.34
CA TYR A 53 -3.16 10.61 18.86
C TYR A 53 -4.46 9.92 19.29
N GLN A 54 -4.60 8.62 19.03
CA GLN A 54 -5.80 7.86 19.40
C GLN A 54 -5.45 6.66 20.28
N GLU A 55 -6.33 6.34 21.24
CA GLU A 55 -6.20 5.13 22.07
C GLU A 55 -6.29 3.84 21.23
N LYS A 56 -7.10 3.88 20.16
CA LYS A 56 -7.28 2.74 19.25
C LYS A 56 -6.39 2.94 18.02
N ARG A 57 -5.57 1.94 17.72
CA ARG A 57 -4.70 1.90 16.55
C ARG A 57 -4.63 0.49 15.97
N ASN A 58 -4.46 0.44 14.66
CA ASN A 58 -4.22 -0.82 13.96
C ASN A 58 -2.74 -1.22 14.06
N ILE A 59 -2.51 -2.53 14.10
CA ILE A 59 -1.15 -3.08 13.97
C ILE A 59 -0.87 -3.26 12.48
N ASP A 60 0.19 -2.63 12.02
CA ASP A 60 0.61 -2.71 10.61
C ASP A 60 2.13 -2.72 10.52
N ARG A 61 2.66 -3.14 9.36
CA ARG A 61 4.09 -3.15 9.07
C ARG A 61 4.34 -2.60 7.68
N ASP A 62 5.40 -1.84 7.55
CA ASP A 62 5.87 -1.31 6.29
C ASP A 62 7.31 -1.74 6.06
N VAL A 63 7.70 -1.81 4.80
CA VAL A 63 9.06 -2.08 4.37
C VAL A 63 9.67 -0.79 3.85
N LEU A 64 10.82 -0.40 4.38
CA LEU A 64 11.67 0.64 3.84
C LEU A 64 12.71 0.00 2.91
N VAL A 65 12.80 0.48 1.70
CA VAL A 65 13.83 0.07 0.72
C VAL A 65 14.58 1.29 0.24
N VAL A 66 15.90 1.19 0.28
CA VAL A 66 16.83 2.19 -0.24
C VAL A 66 17.56 1.57 -1.43
N SER A 67 17.61 2.27 -2.56
CA SER A 67 18.27 1.81 -3.77
C SER A 67 19.77 2.07 -3.70
N ASN A 68 20.53 1.14 -4.24
CA ASN A 68 21.96 1.31 -4.49
C ASN A 68 22.25 1.94 -5.87
N GLY A 69 21.24 2.52 -6.54
CA GLY A 69 21.37 3.12 -7.86
C GLY A 69 21.26 2.15 -9.05
N SER A 70 21.02 0.86 -8.82
CA SER A 70 20.85 -0.12 -9.90
C SER A 70 19.65 0.19 -10.79
N GLU A 71 19.83 0.06 -12.11
CA GLU A 71 18.75 0.29 -13.08
C GLU A 71 17.57 -0.68 -12.92
N ASN A 72 17.83 -1.90 -12.45
CA ASN A 72 16.83 -2.92 -12.19
C ASN A 72 16.34 -2.94 -10.74
N SER A 73 16.52 -1.85 -9.99
CA SER A 73 16.08 -1.78 -8.59
C SER A 73 14.56 -1.83 -8.47
N SER A 74 14.07 -2.37 -7.35
CA SER A 74 12.63 -2.36 -7.04
C SER A 74 12.08 -0.94 -6.88
N VAL A 75 12.92 0.04 -6.55
CA VAL A 75 12.54 1.46 -6.51
C VAL A 75 12.14 1.95 -7.91
N ARG A 76 12.94 1.65 -8.93
CA ARG A 76 12.60 2.00 -10.32
C ARG A 76 11.37 1.24 -10.82
N GLN A 77 11.22 -0.02 -10.44
CA GLN A 77 10.03 -0.81 -10.78
C GLN A 77 8.76 -0.19 -10.16
N LEU A 78 8.81 0.21 -8.89
CA LEU A 78 7.68 0.85 -8.21
C LEU A 78 7.39 2.24 -8.79
N THR A 79 8.42 3.01 -9.17
CA THR A 79 8.25 4.30 -9.85
C THR A 79 7.56 4.11 -11.21
N ALA A 80 7.99 3.13 -12.00
CA ALA A 80 7.35 2.82 -13.27
C ALA A 80 5.89 2.35 -13.09
N TYR A 81 5.63 1.58 -12.05
CA TYR A 81 4.27 1.19 -11.68
C TYR A 81 3.41 2.41 -11.32
N PHE A 82 3.92 3.34 -10.48
CA PHE A 82 3.24 4.59 -10.16
C PHE A 82 2.89 5.38 -11.42
N GLU A 83 3.84 5.59 -12.32
CA GLU A 83 3.62 6.31 -13.57
C GLU A 83 2.58 5.63 -14.46
N SER A 84 2.55 4.30 -14.49
CA SER A 84 1.55 3.54 -15.25
C SER A 84 0.13 3.72 -14.71
N VAL A 85 -0.02 3.87 -13.38
CA VAL A 85 -1.31 4.18 -12.74
C VAL A 85 -1.65 5.66 -12.91
N TRP A 86 -0.68 6.55 -12.69
CA TRP A 86 -0.84 8.00 -12.78
C TRP A 86 -1.29 8.48 -14.15
N SER A 87 -0.75 7.89 -15.21
CA SER A 87 -1.01 8.26 -16.60
C SER A 87 -2.28 7.65 -17.19
N GLN A 88 -3.07 6.90 -16.42
CA GLN A 88 -4.31 6.32 -16.95
C GLN A 88 -5.29 7.41 -17.40
N PRO A 89 -5.92 7.25 -18.57
CA PRO A 89 -6.76 8.29 -19.18
C PRO A 89 -8.05 8.58 -18.38
N GLU A 90 -8.46 7.65 -17.53
CA GLU A 90 -9.61 7.80 -16.64
C GLU A 90 -9.32 8.73 -15.45
N ASN A 91 -8.06 8.92 -15.11
CA ASN A 91 -7.67 9.76 -13.99
C ASN A 91 -7.97 11.24 -14.26
N ARG A 92 -8.41 11.94 -13.23
CA ARG A 92 -8.75 13.37 -13.34
C ARG A 92 -7.91 14.21 -12.38
N THR A 93 -7.19 15.17 -12.95
CA THR A 93 -6.43 16.18 -12.18
C THR A 93 -7.41 17.07 -11.41
N ILE A 94 -7.11 17.29 -10.13
CA ILE A 94 -7.84 18.19 -9.26
C ILE A 94 -7.11 19.53 -9.20
N LYS A 95 -7.84 20.61 -9.49
CA LYS A 95 -7.34 21.97 -9.27
C LYS A 95 -7.82 22.44 -7.91
N GLY A 96 -6.89 22.55 -6.95
CA GLY A 96 -7.18 23.15 -5.66
C GLY A 96 -7.13 24.69 -5.69
N ARG A 97 -7.76 25.30 -4.70
CA ARG A 97 -7.63 26.73 -4.43
C ARG A 97 -7.16 26.91 -2.98
N ALA A 98 -6.27 27.88 -2.78
CA ALA A 98 -5.92 28.30 -1.43
C ALA A 98 -7.17 28.80 -0.70
N SER A 99 -7.28 28.50 0.58
CA SER A 99 -8.39 28.92 1.44
C SER A 99 -7.84 29.22 2.83
N GLU A 100 -8.66 29.81 3.70
CA GLU A 100 -8.32 30.02 5.12
C GLU A 100 -7.86 28.71 5.81
N LYS A 101 -8.46 27.57 5.43
CA LYS A 101 -8.03 26.25 5.92
C LYS A 101 -6.59 25.91 5.57
N THR A 102 -6.08 26.42 4.45
CA THR A 102 -4.68 26.21 4.03
C THR A 102 -3.72 26.94 4.98
N GLY A 103 -4.07 28.16 5.40
CA GLY A 103 -3.31 28.90 6.41
C GLY A 103 -3.25 28.16 7.75
N ALA A 104 -4.41 27.72 8.24
CA ALA A 104 -4.48 26.97 9.50
C ALA A 104 -3.70 25.65 9.47
N LEU A 105 -3.63 24.97 8.32
CA LEU A 105 -2.80 23.77 8.17
C LEU A 105 -1.30 24.09 8.19
N HIS A 106 -0.89 25.22 7.63
CA HIS A 106 0.49 25.68 7.67
C HIS A 106 0.93 26.04 9.10
N GLU A 107 0.11 26.81 9.82
CA GLU A 107 0.35 27.13 11.23
C GLU A 107 0.48 25.86 12.09
N ARG A 108 -0.40 24.88 11.87
CA ARG A 108 -0.32 23.58 12.56
C ARG A 108 0.95 22.82 12.23
N TYR A 109 1.40 22.85 11.00
CA TYR A 109 2.64 22.21 10.58
C TYR A 109 3.86 22.85 11.26
N GLU A 110 3.95 24.18 11.29
CA GLU A 110 5.03 24.90 12.00
C GLU A 110 5.02 24.59 13.50
N SER A 111 3.83 24.59 14.12
CA SER A 111 3.69 24.18 15.51
C SER A 111 4.16 22.74 15.78
N LEU A 112 3.91 21.81 14.86
CA LEU A 112 4.42 20.44 14.98
C LEU A 112 5.94 20.39 14.88
N ARG A 113 6.55 21.15 13.98
CA ARG A 113 8.01 21.25 13.88
C ARG A 113 8.67 21.74 15.16
N GLU A 114 8.07 22.74 15.79
CA GLU A 114 8.56 23.30 17.05
C GLU A 114 8.40 22.33 18.22
N ASN A 115 7.26 21.63 18.31
CA ASN A 115 6.91 20.78 19.44
C ASN A 115 7.42 19.34 19.33
N CYS A 116 7.74 18.88 18.11
CA CYS A 116 8.20 17.52 17.82
C CYS A 116 9.46 17.53 16.95
N PRO A 117 10.56 18.19 17.33
CA PRO A 117 11.74 18.33 16.47
C PRO A 117 12.35 16.99 16.07
N ALA A 118 12.25 15.96 16.90
CA ALA A 118 12.73 14.62 16.58
C ALA A 118 12.03 13.99 15.37
N ALA A 119 10.79 14.38 15.07
CA ALA A 119 10.08 13.89 13.89
C ALA A 119 10.57 14.53 12.58
N PHE A 120 11.34 15.60 12.68
CA PHE A 120 11.90 16.37 11.55
C PHE A 120 13.42 16.31 11.50
N ALA A 121 14.03 15.52 12.37
CA ALA A 121 15.48 15.28 12.34
C ALA A 121 15.85 14.43 11.12
N ASP A 122 17.04 14.65 10.59
CA ASP A 122 17.57 13.83 9.53
C ASP A 122 17.70 12.38 10.02
N ALA A 123 17.27 11.45 9.18
CA ALA A 123 17.37 10.03 9.45
C ALA A 123 18.56 9.45 8.66
N ASP A 124 19.38 8.66 9.33
CA ASP A 124 20.37 7.84 8.68
C ASP A 124 19.68 6.58 8.13
N TRP A 125 19.35 6.63 6.85
CA TRP A 125 18.65 5.55 6.16
C TRP A 125 19.52 4.30 5.99
N GLU A 126 20.85 4.45 5.93
CA GLU A 126 21.78 3.34 5.83
C GLU A 126 21.86 2.58 7.16
N GLU A 127 21.90 3.28 8.28
CA GLU A 127 21.87 2.68 9.60
C GLU A 127 20.56 1.94 9.88
N MET A 128 19.44 2.45 9.33
CA MET A 128 18.11 1.86 9.49
C MET A 128 17.86 0.64 8.59
N THR A 129 18.75 0.35 7.66
CA THR A 129 18.58 -0.72 6.66
C THR A 129 19.73 -1.71 6.70
N MET A 130 19.51 -2.90 6.16
CA MET A 130 20.56 -3.89 5.95
C MET A 130 20.69 -4.20 4.45
N PRO A 131 21.91 -4.46 3.96
CA PRO A 131 22.10 -4.81 2.56
C PRO A 131 21.45 -6.16 2.25
N VAL A 132 20.74 -6.23 1.13
CA VAL A 132 20.15 -7.45 0.60
C VAL A 132 20.56 -7.68 -0.85
N ALA A 133 20.65 -8.93 -1.26
CA ALA A 133 21.10 -9.26 -2.61
C ALA A 133 20.07 -8.83 -3.67
N ARG A 134 18.78 -8.91 -3.36
CA ARG A 134 17.70 -8.59 -4.30
C ARG A 134 16.40 -8.30 -3.59
N VAL A 135 15.67 -7.29 -4.06
CA VAL A 135 14.27 -7.03 -3.75
C VAL A 135 13.48 -7.09 -5.06
N SER A 136 12.39 -7.85 -5.10
CA SER A 136 11.51 -7.96 -6.25
C SER A 136 10.16 -7.36 -5.93
N LEU A 137 9.67 -6.46 -6.76
CA LEU A 137 8.31 -5.93 -6.67
C LEU A 137 7.35 -6.95 -7.31
N LEU A 138 6.30 -7.30 -6.57
CA LEU A 138 5.20 -8.12 -7.07
C LEU A 138 3.92 -7.28 -7.05
N HIS A 139 3.22 -7.27 -8.16
CA HIS A 139 1.93 -6.59 -8.29
C HIS A 139 1.08 -7.24 -9.37
N ASN A 140 -0.23 -7.10 -9.28
CA ASN A 140 -1.13 -7.41 -10.38
C ASN A 140 -1.07 -6.32 -11.45
N SER A 141 -1.74 -6.54 -12.59
CA SER A 141 -1.89 -5.50 -13.60
C SER A 141 -2.39 -4.18 -12.98
N PRO A 142 -1.80 -3.03 -13.31
CA PRO A 142 -2.27 -1.72 -12.85
C PRO A 142 -3.64 -1.34 -13.41
N ARG A 143 -4.18 -2.10 -14.37
CA ARG A 143 -5.51 -1.89 -14.95
C ARG A 143 -6.53 -2.78 -14.25
N ALA A 144 -7.55 -2.15 -13.64
CA ALA A 144 -8.59 -2.85 -12.90
C ALA A 144 -9.42 -3.83 -13.75
N GLU A 145 -9.50 -3.61 -15.06
CA GLU A 145 -10.17 -4.50 -15.99
C GLU A 145 -9.41 -5.81 -16.23
N ASN A 146 -8.10 -5.79 -16.07
CA ASN A 146 -7.24 -6.96 -16.28
C ASN A 146 -6.94 -7.62 -14.94
N LYS A 147 -7.86 -8.48 -14.49
CA LYS A 147 -7.74 -9.24 -13.24
C LYS A 147 -6.98 -10.54 -13.45
N SER A 148 -5.72 -10.44 -13.78
CA SER A 148 -4.84 -11.59 -13.80
C SER A 148 -4.49 -12.02 -12.36
N PRO A 149 -4.47 -13.31 -12.01
CA PRO A 149 -4.13 -13.84 -10.68
C PRO A 149 -2.61 -13.89 -10.41
N GLU A 150 -1.80 -13.17 -11.16
CA GLU A 150 -0.32 -13.27 -11.16
C GLU A 150 0.29 -13.19 -9.77
N LEU A 151 -0.23 -12.30 -8.92
CA LEU A 151 0.25 -12.17 -7.54
C LEU A 151 -0.08 -13.43 -6.73
N TRP A 152 -1.31 -13.93 -6.84
CA TRP A 152 -1.73 -15.14 -6.12
C TRP A 152 -0.94 -16.35 -6.58
N ASP A 153 -0.80 -16.56 -7.89
CA ASP A 153 -0.01 -17.65 -8.47
C ASP A 153 1.46 -17.62 -8.03
N THR A 154 2.01 -16.41 -7.87
CA THR A 154 3.38 -16.23 -7.37
C THR A 154 3.47 -16.55 -5.88
N LEU A 155 2.47 -16.16 -5.08
CA LEU A 155 2.39 -16.52 -3.66
C LEU A 155 2.25 -18.02 -3.48
N CYS A 156 1.41 -18.71 -4.27
CA CYS A 156 1.27 -20.16 -4.23
C CYS A 156 2.62 -20.85 -4.49
N ARG A 157 3.31 -20.47 -5.56
CA ARG A 157 4.65 -21.00 -5.87
C ARG A 157 5.68 -20.76 -4.77
N LEU A 158 5.59 -19.63 -4.08
CA LEU A 158 6.45 -19.34 -2.93
C LEU A 158 6.11 -20.25 -1.75
N MET A 159 4.83 -20.42 -1.45
CA MET A 159 4.35 -21.27 -0.36
C MET A 159 4.69 -22.77 -0.60
N GLU A 160 4.63 -23.23 -1.86
CA GLU A 160 5.02 -24.58 -2.26
C GLU A 160 6.51 -24.90 -2.04
N GLN A 161 7.35 -23.89 -1.96
CA GLN A 161 8.80 -24.06 -1.71
C GLN A 161 9.15 -24.15 -0.21
N GLY A 162 8.20 -23.86 0.67
CA GLY A 162 8.39 -23.87 2.12
C GLY A 162 7.75 -25.09 2.78
N ASP A 163 8.31 -25.56 3.89
CA ASP A 163 7.73 -26.62 4.73
C ASP A 163 6.77 -26.05 5.78
N ASP A 164 7.04 -24.84 6.28
CA ASP A 164 6.23 -24.11 7.26
C ASP A 164 5.81 -22.76 6.67
N VAL A 165 4.54 -22.61 6.39
CA VAL A 165 3.94 -21.42 5.78
C VAL A 165 3.20 -20.59 6.82
N LEU A 166 3.61 -19.34 6.98
CA LEU A 166 2.98 -18.38 7.88
C LEU A 166 2.27 -17.31 7.05
N LEU A 167 0.94 -17.27 7.12
CA LEU A 167 0.13 -16.26 6.44
C LEU A 167 -0.53 -15.35 7.47
N GLN A 168 -0.29 -14.05 7.36
CA GLN A 168 -1.01 -13.05 8.15
C GLN A 168 -1.74 -12.08 7.22
N THR A 169 -3.04 -11.98 7.39
CA THR A 169 -3.90 -11.07 6.62
C THR A 169 -5.06 -10.59 7.49
N PRO A 170 -5.46 -9.31 7.42
CA PRO A 170 -6.62 -8.86 8.19
C PRO A 170 -7.92 -9.51 7.74
N TYR A 171 -8.01 -9.95 6.49
CA TYR A 171 -9.19 -10.59 5.90
C TYR A 171 -8.77 -11.76 5.04
N LEU A 172 -9.27 -12.95 5.34
CA LEU A 172 -9.10 -14.14 4.49
C LEU A 172 -10.34 -14.31 3.61
N ILE A 173 -10.45 -13.48 2.58
CA ILE A 173 -11.56 -13.49 1.63
C ILE A 173 -11.06 -14.15 0.33
N CYS A 174 -11.19 -15.46 0.26
CA CYS A 174 -10.75 -16.24 -0.87
C CYS A 174 -11.91 -16.61 -1.80
N ASN A 175 -11.68 -16.66 -3.10
CA ASN A 175 -12.59 -17.31 -4.03
C ASN A 175 -12.42 -18.83 -3.95
N ARG A 176 -13.26 -19.60 -4.66
CA ARG A 176 -13.25 -21.08 -4.62
C ARG A 176 -11.90 -21.68 -5.05
N ALA A 177 -11.23 -21.09 -6.06
CA ALA A 177 -9.93 -21.57 -6.52
C ALA A 177 -8.87 -21.38 -5.44
N MET A 178 -8.78 -20.17 -4.86
CA MET A 178 -7.84 -19.85 -3.78
C MET A 178 -8.03 -20.77 -2.56
N TYR A 179 -9.27 -21.09 -2.20
CA TYR A 179 -9.52 -22.08 -1.12
C TYR A 179 -9.03 -23.47 -1.51
N GLY A 180 -9.18 -23.87 -2.80
CA GLY A 180 -8.66 -25.13 -3.30
C GLY A 180 -7.13 -25.21 -3.20
N ASP A 181 -6.44 -24.14 -3.59
CA ASP A 181 -4.98 -24.03 -3.52
C ASP A 181 -4.50 -24.12 -2.06
N LEU A 182 -5.14 -23.38 -1.14
CA LEU A 182 -4.80 -23.44 0.29
C LEU A 182 -5.07 -24.83 0.90
N ALA A 183 -6.16 -25.49 0.52
CA ALA A 183 -6.49 -26.82 0.99
C ALA A 183 -5.47 -27.87 0.47
N HIS A 184 -5.06 -27.76 -0.77
CA HIS A 184 -4.00 -28.60 -1.35
C HIS A 184 -2.67 -28.40 -0.61
N LEU A 185 -2.27 -27.13 -0.42
CA LEU A 185 -1.05 -26.78 0.29
C LEU A 185 -1.05 -27.34 1.74
N ALA A 186 -2.17 -27.20 2.45
CA ALA A 186 -2.32 -27.70 3.83
C ALA A 186 -2.30 -29.23 3.93
N GLY A 187 -2.55 -29.95 2.83
CA GLY A 187 -2.38 -31.40 2.76
C GLY A 187 -0.91 -31.86 2.69
N GLU A 188 -0.01 -30.98 2.28
CA GLU A 188 1.41 -31.30 2.07
C GLU A 188 2.37 -30.52 2.97
N ARG A 189 1.92 -29.39 3.54
CA ARG A 189 2.74 -28.43 4.28
C ARG A 189 2.08 -28.04 5.61
N GLN A 190 2.88 -27.55 6.53
CA GLN A 190 2.33 -26.93 7.73
C GLN A 190 1.94 -25.48 7.41
N VAL A 191 0.65 -25.17 7.46
CA VAL A 191 0.12 -23.82 7.19
C VAL A 191 -0.50 -23.24 8.45
N ARG A 192 -0.04 -22.06 8.84
CA ARG A 192 -0.59 -21.30 9.97
C ARG A 192 -1.10 -19.95 9.47
N ILE A 193 -2.36 -19.65 9.74
CA ILE A 193 -3.01 -18.42 9.29
C ILE A 193 -3.44 -17.59 10.48
N LEU A 194 -3.06 -16.31 10.50
CA LEU A 194 -3.54 -15.34 11.47
C LEU A 194 -4.38 -14.29 10.74
N THR A 195 -5.63 -14.16 11.17
CA THR A 195 -6.58 -13.18 10.61
C THR A 195 -7.42 -12.54 11.71
N ASN A 196 -8.07 -11.42 11.43
CA ASN A 196 -8.99 -10.80 12.38
C ASN A 196 -10.20 -11.69 12.64
N ALA A 197 -10.72 -11.63 13.87
CA ALA A 197 -12.02 -12.23 14.16
C ALA A 197 -13.15 -11.50 13.42
N VAL A 198 -14.20 -12.21 13.08
CA VAL A 198 -15.37 -11.66 12.36
C VAL A 198 -15.97 -10.45 13.08
N GLU A 199 -16.04 -10.51 14.41
CA GLU A 199 -16.63 -9.49 15.28
C GLU A 199 -15.77 -8.21 15.34
N THR A 200 -14.48 -8.31 15.07
CA THR A 200 -13.52 -7.19 15.15
C THR A 200 -13.09 -6.67 13.78
N GLY A 201 -13.52 -7.35 12.73
CA GLY A 201 -13.24 -6.93 11.36
C GLY A 201 -13.98 -5.65 10.97
N ALA A 202 -13.32 -4.74 10.27
CA ALA A 202 -13.95 -3.52 9.75
C ALA A 202 -14.98 -3.80 8.64
N ASN A 203 -15.05 -5.03 8.15
CA ASN A 203 -15.98 -5.48 7.11
C ASN A 203 -16.64 -6.81 7.50
N PRO A 204 -17.67 -6.81 8.36
CA PRO A 204 -18.35 -8.01 8.83
C PRO A 204 -18.91 -8.89 7.69
N SER A 205 -19.34 -8.26 6.59
CA SER A 205 -19.89 -8.99 5.42
C SER A 205 -18.82 -9.69 4.57
N GLY A 206 -17.54 -9.38 4.77
CA GLY A 206 -16.44 -10.03 4.07
C GLY A 206 -15.86 -11.25 4.79
N CYS A 207 -16.43 -11.62 5.93
CA CYS A 207 -15.95 -12.72 6.78
C CYS A 207 -16.95 -13.89 6.85
N ALA A 208 -18.02 -13.86 6.05
CA ALA A 208 -19.06 -14.91 6.01
C ALA A 208 -18.77 -15.95 4.94
#